data_1d630e9a4b213e990c1233b5102cb72a
#
_entry.id   1d630e9a4b213e990c1233b5102cb72a
#
_cell.length_a   1.000
_cell.length_b   1.000
_cell.length_c   1.000
_cell.angle_alpha   90.00
_cell.angle_beta   90.00
_cell.angle_gamma   90.00
#
_symmetry.space_group_name_H-M   'P 1'
#
loop_
_entity.id
_entity.type
_entity.pdbx_description
1 polymer ?
#
loop_
_entity_poly.entity_id
_entity_poly.type
_entity_poly.pdbx_seq_one_letter_code
_entity_poly.pdbx_strand_id
1 'polypeptide(L)'
;LHLVGVVFLETWVVNAVTSARRTLTSQVAEQLLSKKLQLATAESCTGGLIAAACTDLAGSSVWFERGFVSYSNAAKTELLGVPADLIETHGAVSEPVVRAMVEGALRYSCAQVAV
;
A
#
# COMPACT_ATOMS: atom_id res chain seq x y z
N LEU A 1 -1.61 29.56 23.38
CA LEU A 1 -0.21 29.18 23.61
C LEU A 1 0.01 27.68 23.46
N HIS A 2 -0.80 26.86 24.11
CA HIS A 2 -0.75 25.41 23.92
C HIS A 2 -1.07 24.99 22.50
N LEU A 3 -2.03 25.64 21.85
CA LEU A 3 -2.43 25.33 20.49
C LEU A 3 -1.30 25.57 19.49
N VAL A 4 -0.55 26.64 19.64
CA VAL A 4 0.57 26.98 18.75
C VAL A 4 1.72 25.98 18.90
N GLY A 5 2.03 25.56 20.11
CA GLY A 5 3.06 24.56 20.35
C GLY A 5 2.70 23.18 19.78
N VAL A 6 1.43 22.76 19.96
CA VAL A 6 0.92 21.49 19.43
C VAL A 6 0.94 21.50 17.90
N VAL A 7 0.45 22.56 17.27
CA VAL A 7 0.44 22.67 15.81
C VAL A 7 1.86 22.64 15.24
N PHE A 8 2.82 23.30 15.89
CA PHE A 8 4.21 23.28 15.45
C PHE A 8 4.83 21.88 15.56
N LEU A 9 4.59 21.18 16.66
CA LEU A 9 5.09 19.82 16.88
C LEU A 9 4.46 18.84 15.88
N GLU A 10 3.16 18.93 15.67
CA GLU A 10 2.44 18.10 14.69
C GLU A 10 2.96 18.33 13.27
N THR A 11 3.18 19.57 12.87
CA THR A 11 3.73 19.92 11.56
C THR A 11 5.13 19.33 11.37
N TRP A 12 5.97 19.40 12.40
CA TRP A 12 7.32 18.81 12.33
C TRP A 12 7.28 17.30 12.19
N VAL A 13 6.45 16.62 12.98
CA VAL A 13 6.28 15.16 12.92
C VAL A 13 5.74 14.74 11.54
N VAL A 14 4.74 15.43 11.03
CA VAL A 14 4.19 15.15 9.69
C VAL A 14 5.26 15.32 8.61
N ASN A 15 6.06 16.37 8.67
CA ASN A 15 7.14 16.59 7.70
C ASN A 15 8.22 15.53 7.78
N ALA A 16 8.62 15.11 8.98
CA ALA A 16 9.60 14.04 9.19
C ALA A 16 9.09 12.69 8.65
N VAL A 17 7.83 12.33 8.91
CA VAL A 17 7.21 11.11 8.40
C VAL A 17 7.09 11.15 6.87
N THR A 18 6.69 12.27 6.29
CA THR A 18 6.60 12.44 4.83
C THR A 18 7.96 12.30 4.17
N SER A 19 9.01 12.89 4.74
CA SER A 19 10.38 12.79 4.23
C SER A 19 10.90 11.34 4.28
N ALA A 20 10.69 10.63 5.39
CA ALA A 20 11.08 9.22 5.54
C ALA A 20 10.34 8.32 4.54
N ARG A 21 9.05 8.57 4.33
CA ARG A 21 8.21 7.85 3.37
C ARG A 21 8.72 8.03 1.94
N ARG A 22 9.05 9.26 1.54
CA ARG A 22 9.62 9.55 0.22
C ARG A 22 10.95 8.86 0.00
N THR A 23 11.82 8.84 1.01
CA THR A 23 13.11 8.15 0.92
C THR A 23 12.94 6.65 0.68
N LEU A 24 12.06 6.00 1.44
CA LEU A 24 11.77 4.57 1.28
C LEU A 24 11.15 4.28 -0.09
N THR A 25 10.17 5.08 -0.50
CA THR A 25 9.50 4.91 -1.80
C THR A 25 10.51 5.08 -2.95
N SER A 26 11.43 6.03 -2.86
CA SER A 26 12.49 6.22 -3.86
C SER A 26 13.40 5.00 -3.96
N GLN A 27 13.78 4.40 -2.83
CA GLN A 27 14.60 3.19 -2.82
C GLN A 27 13.87 2.00 -3.47
N VAL A 28 12.58 1.84 -3.19
CA VAL A 28 11.75 0.81 -3.84
C VAL A 28 11.67 1.05 -5.34
N ALA A 29 11.42 2.29 -5.76
CA ALA A 29 11.35 2.67 -7.17
C ALA A 29 12.65 2.33 -7.92
N GLU A 30 13.81 2.65 -7.33
CA GLU A 30 15.12 2.32 -7.92
C GLU A 30 15.27 0.82 -8.15
N GLN A 31 14.87 0.00 -7.18
CA GLN A 31 14.95 -1.46 -7.29
C GLN A 31 14.02 -2.00 -8.38
N LEU A 32 12.79 -1.51 -8.42
CA LEU A 32 11.82 -1.92 -9.44
C LEU A 32 12.27 -1.53 -10.85
N LEU A 33 12.76 -0.31 -11.01
CA LEU A 33 13.27 0.17 -12.30
C LEU A 33 14.48 -0.64 -12.76
N SER A 34 15.44 -0.90 -11.89
CA SER A 34 16.65 -1.65 -12.23
C SER A 34 16.36 -3.09 -12.66
N LYS A 35 15.34 -3.70 -12.10
CA LYS A 35 14.91 -5.07 -12.38
C LYS A 35 13.80 -5.16 -13.43
N LYS A 36 13.33 -4.03 -13.92
CA LYS A 36 12.21 -3.93 -14.88
C LYS A 36 10.94 -4.63 -14.37
N LEU A 37 10.63 -4.41 -13.09
CA LEU A 37 9.46 -4.97 -12.43
C LEU A 37 8.42 -3.88 -12.17
N GLN A 38 7.16 -4.29 -12.10
CA GLN A 38 6.04 -3.43 -11.75
C GLN A 38 5.41 -3.87 -10.44
N LEU A 39 4.91 -2.89 -9.68
CA LEU A 39 4.31 -3.05 -8.37
C LEU A 39 2.80 -2.87 -8.44
N ALA A 40 2.07 -3.74 -7.73
CA ALA A 40 0.69 -3.53 -7.35
C ALA A 40 0.58 -3.40 -5.83
N THR A 41 -0.44 -2.68 -5.36
CA THR A 41 -0.74 -2.56 -3.94
C THR A 41 -2.08 -3.17 -3.61
N ALA A 42 -2.18 -3.81 -2.43
CA ALA A 42 -3.42 -4.35 -1.90
C ALA A 42 -3.63 -3.78 -0.49
N GLU A 43 -4.51 -2.82 -0.37
CA GLU A 43 -4.70 -2.05 0.85
C GLU A 43 -6.06 -2.27 1.48
N SER A 44 -6.10 -2.18 2.81
CA SER A 44 -7.33 -2.16 3.60
C SER A 44 -7.30 -0.95 4.55
N CYS A 45 -6.75 -1.10 5.75
CA CYS A 45 -6.72 -0.04 6.77
C CYS A 45 -5.91 1.20 6.36
N THR A 46 -4.96 1.07 5.46
CA THR A 46 -4.18 2.20 4.93
C THR A 46 -4.94 3.06 3.92
N GLY A 47 -6.08 2.58 3.42
CA GLY A 47 -7.03 3.37 2.63
C GLY A 47 -6.52 3.97 1.32
N GLY A 48 -5.41 3.46 0.77
CA GLY A 48 -4.80 3.96 -0.46
C GLY A 48 -3.53 4.77 -0.23
N LEU A 49 -3.05 4.90 1.00
CA LEU A 49 -1.85 5.69 1.33
C LEU A 49 -0.57 5.11 0.72
N ILE A 50 -0.48 3.79 0.54
CA ILE A 50 0.69 3.17 -0.09
C ILE A 50 0.73 3.52 -1.58
N ALA A 51 -0.39 3.37 -2.28
CA ALA A 51 -0.51 3.77 -3.68
C ALA A 51 -0.24 5.28 -3.86
N ALA A 52 -0.76 6.12 -2.96
CA ALA A 52 -0.51 7.55 -2.98
C ALA A 52 0.98 7.88 -2.81
N ALA A 53 1.69 7.18 -1.91
CA ALA A 53 3.12 7.33 -1.74
C ALA A 53 3.90 6.97 -3.01
N CYS A 54 3.47 5.94 -3.73
CA CYS A 54 4.08 5.55 -5.00
C CYS A 54 3.88 6.63 -6.07
N THR A 55 2.66 7.11 -6.23
CA THR A 55 2.31 8.10 -7.26
C THR A 55 2.80 9.52 -6.95
N ASP A 56 3.23 9.79 -5.72
CA ASP A 56 3.86 11.06 -5.34
C ASP A 56 5.23 11.28 -6.01
N LEU A 57 5.86 10.20 -6.46
CA LEU A 57 7.12 10.28 -7.20
C LEU A 57 6.88 10.50 -8.70
N ALA A 58 7.58 11.47 -9.27
CA ALA A 58 7.58 11.66 -10.71
C ALA A 58 8.10 10.42 -11.44
N GLY A 59 7.46 10.04 -12.54
CA GLY A 59 7.85 8.86 -13.32
C GLY A 59 7.38 7.52 -12.76
N SER A 60 6.50 7.52 -11.76
CA SER A 60 6.00 6.29 -11.13
C SER A 60 5.21 5.37 -12.07
N SER A 61 4.68 5.91 -13.18
CA SER A 61 3.95 5.12 -14.17
C SER A 61 4.76 3.99 -14.80
N VAL A 62 6.08 4.05 -14.74
CA VAL A 62 6.96 3.01 -15.28
C VAL A 62 6.96 1.76 -14.40
N TRP A 63 6.84 1.92 -13.08
CA TRP A 63 7.00 0.83 -12.11
C TRP A 63 5.79 0.59 -11.22
N PHE A 64 4.86 1.54 -11.10
CA PHE A 64 3.60 1.34 -10.36
C PHE A 64 2.47 1.01 -11.35
N GLU A 65 1.90 -0.19 -11.25
CA GLU A 65 0.92 -0.67 -12.22
C GLU A 65 -0.51 -0.34 -11.79
N ARG A 66 -0.92 -0.77 -10.59
CA ARG A 66 -2.23 -0.48 -10.02
C ARG A 66 -2.28 -0.72 -8.53
N GLY A 67 -3.29 -0.13 -7.90
CA GLY A 67 -3.61 -0.38 -6.50
C GLY A 67 -5.04 -0.86 -6.30
N PHE A 68 -5.23 -1.75 -5.35
CA PHE A 68 -6.53 -2.20 -4.89
C PHE A 68 -6.75 -1.66 -3.49
N VAL A 69 -7.81 -0.89 -3.30
CA VAL A 69 -8.24 -0.45 -1.98
C VAL A 69 -9.48 -1.25 -1.62
N SER A 70 -9.33 -2.23 -0.75
CA SER A 70 -10.41 -2.98 -0.13
C SER A 70 -10.50 -2.56 1.34
N TYR A 71 -11.66 -2.57 1.92
CA TYR A 71 -11.81 -2.26 3.34
C TYR A 71 -12.66 -3.30 4.06
N SER A 72 -13.88 -3.52 3.60
CA SER A 72 -14.74 -4.56 4.14
C SER A 72 -14.22 -5.96 3.81
N ASN A 73 -14.67 -6.96 4.57
CA ASN A 73 -14.36 -8.35 4.28
C ASN A 73 -14.93 -8.78 2.92
N ALA A 74 -16.14 -8.32 2.60
CA ALA A 74 -16.73 -8.56 1.29
C ALA A 74 -15.88 -7.99 0.15
N ALA A 75 -15.33 -6.79 0.32
CA ALA A 75 -14.46 -6.17 -0.68
C ALA A 75 -13.16 -6.95 -0.88
N LYS A 76 -12.58 -7.52 0.18
CA LYS A 76 -11.39 -8.38 0.07
C LYS A 76 -11.68 -9.61 -0.81
N THR A 77 -12.85 -10.19 -0.66
CA THR A 77 -13.27 -11.34 -1.47
C THR A 77 -13.58 -10.92 -2.91
N GLU A 78 -14.33 -9.87 -3.11
CA GLU A 78 -14.76 -9.41 -4.44
C GLU A 78 -13.61 -8.87 -5.29
N LEU A 79 -12.74 -8.05 -4.70
CA LEU A 79 -11.66 -7.40 -5.44
C LEU A 79 -10.41 -8.26 -5.59
N LEU A 80 -10.09 -9.04 -4.57
CA LEU A 80 -8.81 -9.74 -4.47
C LEU A 80 -8.96 -11.26 -4.41
N GLY A 81 -10.17 -11.77 -4.40
CA GLY A 81 -10.43 -13.20 -4.35
C GLY A 81 -10.04 -13.85 -3.03
N VAL A 82 -9.97 -13.09 -1.94
CA VAL A 82 -9.67 -13.64 -0.62
C VAL A 82 -10.83 -14.54 -0.20
N PRO A 83 -10.59 -15.83 0.14
CA PRO A 83 -11.65 -16.72 0.58
C PRO A 83 -12.34 -16.22 1.86
N ALA A 84 -13.66 -16.17 1.87
CA ALA A 84 -14.42 -15.68 3.01
C ALA A 84 -14.18 -16.53 4.28
N ASP A 85 -14.04 -17.84 4.14
CA ASP A 85 -13.72 -18.76 5.22
C ASP A 85 -12.32 -18.53 5.81
N LEU A 86 -11.37 -18.08 5.01
CA LEU A 86 -10.04 -17.71 5.49
C LEU A 86 -10.11 -16.49 6.42
N ILE A 87 -10.92 -15.50 6.05
CA ILE A 87 -11.15 -14.31 6.87
C ILE A 87 -11.87 -14.68 8.18
N GLU A 88 -12.87 -15.53 8.09
CA GLU A 88 -13.64 -15.98 9.24
C GLU A 88 -12.77 -16.78 10.22
N THR A 89 -11.89 -17.64 9.73
CA THR A 89 -11.03 -18.49 10.55
C THR A 89 -9.89 -17.72 11.22
N HIS A 90 -9.23 -16.81 10.48
CA HIS A 90 -8.00 -16.14 10.93
C HIS A 90 -8.18 -14.69 11.31
N GLY A 91 -9.32 -14.08 10.98
CA GLY A 91 -9.56 -12.64 11.14
C GLY A 91 -8.99 -11.83 9.98
N ALA A 92 -9.60 -10.66 9.77
CA ALA A 92 -9.24 -9.78 8.65
C ALA A 92 -7.79 -9.26 8.73
N VAL A 93 -7.27 -9.09 9.93
CA VAL A 93 -5.90 -8.62 10.20
C VAL A 93 -5.07 -9.82 10.63
N SER A 94 -4.58 -10.56 9.66
CA SER A 94 -3.81 -11.79 9.89
C SER A 94 -2.87 -12.07 8.72
N GLU A 95 -1.81 -12.81 8.97
CA GLU A 95 -0.85 -13.17 7.92
C GLU A 95 -1.50 -13.99 6.78
N PRO A 96 -2.35 -15.00 7.03
CA PRO A 96 -3.00 -15.72 5.94
C PRO A 96 -3.84 -14.82 5.04
N VAL A 97 -4.57 -13.87 5.60
CA VAL A 97 -5.40 -12.93 4.83
C VAL A 97 -4.52 -11.95 4.04
N VAL A 98 -3.46 -11.42 4.64
CA VAL A 98 -2.52 -10.52 3.94
C VAL A 98 -1.86 -11.25 2.76
N ARG A 99 -1.45 -12.49 2.93
CA ARG A 99 -0.90 -13.30 1.83
C ARG A 99 -1.91 -13.50 0.71
N ALA A 100 -3.15 -13.83 1.05
CA ALA A 100 -4.21 -13.98 0.06
C ALA A 100 -4.50 -12.66 -0.68
N MET A 101 -4.41 -11.52 -0.01
CA MET A 101 -4.58 -10.22 -0.63
C MET A 101 -3.49 -9.93 -1.67
N VAL A 102 -2.23 -10.13 -1.34
CA VAL A 102 -1.13 -9.89 -2.30
C VAL A 102 -1.15 -10.88 -3.46
N GLU A 103 -1.51 -12.13 -3.22
CA GLU A 103 -1.71 -13.12 -4.28
C GLU A 103 -2.83 -12.71 -5.22
N GLY A 104 -3.93 -12.18 -4.68
CA GLY A 104 -5.03 -11.61 -5.47
C GLY A 104 -4.59 -10.41 -6.30
N ALA A 105 -3.83 -9.50 -5.71
CA ALA A 105 -3.29 -8.34 -6.42
C ALA A 105 -2.39 -8.76 -7.60
N LEU A 106 -1.55 -9.77 -7.44
CA LEU A 106 -0.74 -10.32 -8.52
C LEU A 106 -1.61 -10.97 -9.60
N ARG A 107 -2.64 -11.72 -9.20
CA ARG A 107 -3.54 -12.42 -10.13
C ARG A 107 -4.34 -11.45 -11.00
N TYR A 108 -4.81 -10.35 -10.43
CA TYR A 108 -5.69 -9.39 -11.11
C TYR A 108 -4.95 -8.16 -11.65
N SER A 109 -3.63 -8.22 -11.74
CA SER A 109 -2.80 -7.16 -12.31
C SER A 109 -1.76 -7.73 -13.27
N CYS A 110 -1.02 -6.83 -13.91
CA CYS A 110 0.15 -7.18 -14.73
C CYS A 110 1.46 -7.04 -13.93
N ALA A 111 1.37 -6.79 -12.62
CA ALA A 111 2.53 -6.60 -11.76
C ALA A 111 3.23 -7.93 -11.42
N GLN A 112 4.52 -7.87 -11.17
CA GLN A 112 5.33 -9.00 -10.72
C GLN A 112 5.57 -8.96 -9.22
N VAL A 113 5.34 -7.81 -8.58
CA VAL A 113 5.52 -7.59 -7.15
C VAL A 113 4.23 -6.99 -6.59
N ALA A 114 3.83 -7.42 -5.40
CA ALA A 114 2.69 -6.84 -4.69
C ALA A 114 3.01 -6.64 -3.20
N VAL A 115 2.44 -5.59 -2.62
CA VAL A 115 2.49 -5.31 -1.18
C VAL A 115 1.11 -4.94 -0.66
#